data_f28414e9e15585916717f1f1fa673c05
#
_entry.id   f28414e9e15585916717f1f1fa673c05
#
_cell.length_a   1.000
_cell.length_b   1.000
_cell.length_c   1.000
_cell.angle_alpha   90.00
_cell.angle_beta   90.00
_cell.angle_gamma   90.00
#
_symmetry.space_group_name_H-M   'P 1'
#
loop_
_entity.id
_entity.type
_entity.pdbx_description
1 polymer ?
#
loop_
_entity_poly.entity_id
_entity_poly.type
_entity_poly.pdbx_seq_one_letter_code
_entity_poly.pdbx_strand_id
1 'polypeptide(L)'
;MMYNPQLDTFICVVEAGSFSKAAEELYISAPAVIKQINSLENSLNLQLFERTHRGLIITEAGKSLYQDAKYLIQYSKESLIRAQEAMNHNEEIIRVGISPMTSPEVFVELWPKIQKIYPEMKFRLITFIPVMLYHNMNMVPAELMYHSWSIA
;
A
#
# COMPACT_ATOMS: atom_id res chain seq x y z
N MET A 1 8.80 -11.47 3.56
CA MET A 1 7.72 -10.47 3.60
C MET A 1 7.51 -10.03 5.04
N MET A 2 7.24 -8.75 5.28
CA MET A 2 7.03 -8.20 6.63
C MET A 2 5.54 -8.16 7.04
N TYR A 3 4.65 -8.75 6.25
CA TYR A 3 3.21 -8.85 6.52
C TYR A 3 2.70 -10.26 6.18
N ASN A 4 1.47 -10.56 6.62
CA ASN A 4 0.83 -11.85 6.32
C ASN A 4 0.45 -11.92 4.83
N PRO A 5 1.02 -12.86 4.04
CA PRO A 5 0.71 -12.96 2.59
C PRO A 5 -0.77 -13.21 2.28
N GLN A 6 -1.55 -13.72 3.24
CA GLN A 6 -2.98 -13.94 3.06
C GLN A 6 -3.76 -12.64 2.89
N LEU A 7 -3.17 -11.48 3.26
CA LEU A 7 -3.76 -10.17 2.99
C LEU A 7 -3.81 -9.85 1.50
N ASP A 8 -2.83 -10.28 0.70
CA ASP A 8 -2.87 -10.13 -0.76
C ASP A 8 -4.06 -10.90 -1.34
N THR A 9 -4.25 -12.15 -0.88
CA THR A 9 -5.41 -12.97 -1.28
C THR A 9 -6.72 -12.35 -0.86
N PHE A 10 -6.79 -11.80 0.35
CA PHE A 10 -7.98 -11.12 0.85
C PHE A 10 -8.35 -9.91 -0.02
N ILE A 11 -7.39 -9.05 -0.33
CA ILE A 11 -7.61 -7.89 -1.20
C ILE A 11 -8.09 -8.34 -2.58
N CYS A 12 -7.44 -9.33 -3.19
CA CYS A 12 -7.84 -9.87 -4.48
C CYS A 12 -9.28 -10.41 -4.46
N VAL A 13 -9.70 -11.13 -3.41
CA VAL A 13 -11.07 -11.63 -3.28
C VAL A 13 -12.08 -10.49 -3.16
N VAL A 14 -11.76 -9.42 -2.42
CA VAL A 14 -12.63 -8.24 -2.30
C VAL A 14 -12.81 -7.57 -3.67
N GLU A 15 -11.72 -7.38 -4.40
CA GLU A 15 -11.71 -6.69 -5.70
C GLU A 15 -12.38 -7.53 -6.81
N ALA A 16 -12.14 -8.84 -6.84
CA ALA A 16 -12.76 -9.76 -7.80
C ALA A 16 -14.24 -10.06 -7.50
N GLY A 17 -14.68 -9.87 -6.25
CA GLY A 17 -16.05 -10.13 -5.79
C GLY A 17 -16.42 -11.62 -5.74
N SER A 18 -15.51 -12.55 -6.02
CA SER A 18 -15.72 -13.99 -5.91
C SER A 18 -14.42 -14.76 -5.73
N PHE A 19 -14.47 -15.89 -5.02
CA PHE A 19 -13.31 -16.77 -4.86
C PHE A 19 -12.80 -17.35 -6.17
N SER A 20 -13.69 -17.64 -7.12
CA SER A 20 -13.30 -18.22 -8.42
C SER A 20 -12.55 -17.21 -9.28
N LYS A 21 -13.03 -15.96 -9.36
CA LYS A 21 -12.34 -14.91 -10.10
C LYS A 21 -10.99 -14.56 -9.47
N ALA A 22 -10.94 -14.43 -8.14
CA ALA A 22 -9.68 -14.23 -7.44
C ALA A 22 -8.68 -15.36 -7.67
N ALA A 23 -9.16 -16.61 -7.76
CA ALA A 23 -8.32 -17.76 -8.07
C ALA A 23 -7.70 -17.66 -9.47
N GLU A 24 -8.47 -17.21 -10.47
CA GLU A 24 -7.99 -16.94 -11.83
C GLU A 24 -6.92 -15.85 -11.82
N GLU A 25 -7.15 -14.71 -11.14
CA GLU A 25 -6.20 -13.61 -11.05
C GLU A 25 -4.90 -13.98 -10.32
N LEU A 26 -5.02 -14.84 -9.27
CA LEU A 26 -3.87 -15.31 -8.49
C LEU A 26 -3.17 -16.53 -9.08
N TYR A 27 -3.68 -17.09 -10.18
CA TYR A 27 -3.17 -18.31 -10.83
C TYR A 27 -3.10 -19.52 -9.88
N ILE A 28 -4.09 -19.67 -8.98
CA ILE A 28 -4.22 -20.79 -8.04
C ILE A 28 -5.64 -21.38 -8.10
N SER A 29 -5.88 -22.49 -7.42
CA SER A 29 -7.22 -23.10 -7.37
C SER A 29 -8.16 -22.36 -6.42
N ALA A 30 -9.47 -22.33 -6.71
CA ALA A 30 -10.46 -21.73 -5.82
C ALA A 30 -10.48 -22.35 -4.40
N PRO A 31 -10.30 -23.68 -4.22
CA PRO A 31 -10.10 -24.25 -2.89
C PRO A 31 -8.89 -23.69 -2.16
N ALA A 32 -7.79 -23.38 -2.85
CA ALA A 32 -6.61 -22.77 -2.25
C ALA A 32 -6.89 -21.35 -1.75
N VAL A 33 -7.59 -20.54 -2.55
CA VAL A 33 -8.07 -19.19 -2.12
C VAL A 33 -8.93 -19.31 -0.87
N ILE A 34 -9.92 -20.19 -0.88
CA ILE A 34 -10.82 -20.40 0.27
C ILE A 34 -10.03 -20.81 1.53
N LYS A 35 -9.06 -21.70 1.37
CA LYS A 35 -8.19 -22.13 2.48
C LYS A 35 -7.39 -20.95 3.06
N GLN A 36 -6.85 -20.09 2.21
CA GLN A 36 -6.10 -18.91 2.64
C GLN A 36 -7.00 -17.91 3.38
N ILE A 37 -8.21 -17.64 2.88
CA ILE A 37 -9.16 -16.75 3.55
C ILE A 37 -9.59 -17.34 4.90
N ASN A 38 -9.98 -18.60 4.96
CA ASN A 38 -10.34 -19.23 6.23
C ASN A 38 -9.18 -19.21 7.25
N SER A 39 -7.94 -19.40 6.79
CA SER A 39 -6.76 -19.29 7.64
C SER A 39 -6.56 -17.86 8.16
N LEU A 40 -6.78 -16.86 7.33
CA LEU A 40 -6.72 -15.44 7.74
C LEU A 40 -7.80 -15.12 8.78
N GLU A 41 -9.06 -15.47 8.49
CA GLU A 41 -10.19 -15.27 9.39
C GLU A 41 -9.97 -15.93 10.75
N ASN A 42 -9.48 -17.16 10.76
CA ASN A 42 -9.13 -17.89 12.00
C ASN A 42 -8.00 -17.20 12.77
N SER A 43 -6.96 -16.74 12.08
CA SER A 43 -5.81 -16.09 12.73
C SER A 43 -6.18 -14.75 13.38
N LEU A 44 -7.14 -14.05 12.80
CA LEU A 44 -7.65 -12.76 13.28
C LEU A 44 -8.84 -12.89 14.23
N ASN A 45 -9.43 -14.09 14.29
CA ASN A 45 -10.72 -14.34 14.96
C ASN A 45 -11.84 -13.38 14.46
N LEU A 46 -11.86 -13.16 13.14
CA LEU A 46 -12.81 -12.29 12.46
C LEU A 46 -13.45 -13.05 11.29
N GLN A 47 -14.73 -12.78 11.03
CA GLN A 47 -15.37 -13.16 9.79
C GLN A 47 -15.30 -11.99 8.81
N LEU A 48 -14.60 -12.17 7.68
CA LEU A 48 -14.38 -11.14 6.68
C LEU A 48 -15.37 -11.21 5.53
N PHE A 49 -15.90 -12.42 5.27
CA PHE A 49 -16.88 -12.68 4.21
C PHE A 49 -18.06 -13.49 4.71
N GLU A 50 -19.23 -13.22 4.13
CA GLU A 50 -20.44 -14.04 4.25
C GLU A 50 -20.77 -14.67 2.90
N ARG A 51 -21.11 -15.97 2.93
CA ARG A 51 -21.62 -16.69 1.76
C ARG A 51 -23.12 -16.65 1.78
N THR A 52 -23.70 -16.02 0.77
CA THR A 52 -25.16 -15.92 0.61
C THR A 52 -25.61 -16.60 -0.67
N HIS A 53 -26.90 -16.82 -0.82
CA HIS A 53 -27.50 -17.31 -2.08
C HIS A 53 -27.25 -16.36 -3.27
N ARG A 54 -26.88 -15.10 -3.01
CA ARG A 54 -26.58 -14.07 -4.01
C ARG A 54 -25.09 -13.95 -4.32
N GLY A 55 -24.24 -14.75 -3.65
CA GLY A 55 -22.80 -14.75 -3.82
C GLY A 55 -22.02 -14.42 -2.55
N LEU A 56 -20.81 -13.96 -2.73
CA LEU A 56 -19.89 -13.57 -1.67
C LEU A 56 -20.11 -12.11 -1.30
N ILE A 57 -20.31 -11.84 -0.01
CA ILE A 57 -20.49 -10.49 0.53
C ILE A 57 -19.40 -10.22 1.56
N ILE A 58 -18.76 -9.07 1.47
CA ILE A 58 -17.79 -8.61 2.48
C ILE A 58 -18.54 -8.09 3.71
N THR A 59 -18.11 -8.50 4.92
CA THR A 59 -18.65 -8.02 6.19
C THR A 59 -18.18 -6.60 6.52
N GLU A 60 -18.77 -5.96 7.53
CA GLU A 60 -18.26 -4.66 8.01
C GLU A 60 -16.83 -4.75 8.55
N ALA A 61 -16.48 -5.85 9.23
CA ALA A 61 -15.10 -6.14 9.66
C ALA A 61 -14.16 -6.28 8.45
N GLY A 62 -14.62 -6.97 7.40
CA GLY A 62 -13.88 -7.10 6.15
C GLY A 62 -13.66 -5.75 5.46
N LYS A 63 -14.68 -4.89 5.40
CA LYS A 63 -14.54 -3.54 4.80
C LYS A 63 -13.51 -2.69 5.53
N SER A 64 -13.55 -2.70 6.86
CA SER A 64 -12.56 -1.99 7.69
C SER A 64 -11.17 -2.53 7.43
N LEU A 65 -10.98 -3.85 7.52
CA LEU A 65 -9.68 -4.48 7.29
C LEU A 65 -9.15 -4.25 5.87
N TYR A 66 -10.01 -4.18 4.86
CA TYR A 66 -9.59 -3.98 3.46
C TYR A 66 -8.81 -2.69 3.25
N GLN A 67 -9.28 -1.60 3.84
CA GLN A 67 -8.58 -0.31 3.75
C GLN A 67 -7.21 -0.38 4.46
N ASP A 68 -7.20 -0.92 5.68
CA ASP A 68 -5.98 -1.03 6.47
C ASP A 68 -4.97 -2.03 5.86
N ALA A 69 -5.45 -3.13 5.28
CA ALA A 69 -4.60 -4.13 4.62
C ALA A 69 -3.84 -3.55 3.43
N LYS A 70 -4.48 -2.73 2.60
CA LYS A 70 -3.82 -2.04 1.48
C LYS A 70 -2.69 -1.14 1.98
N TYR A 71 -2.96 -0.39 3.04
CA TYR A 71 -1.96 0.47 3.66
C TYR A 71 -0.79 -0.33 4.26
N LEU A 72 -1.06 -1.40 5.00
CA LEU A 72 -0.04 -2.26 5.61
C LEU A 72 0.90 -2.88 4.57
N ILE A 73 0.33 -3.37 3.46
CA ILE A 73 1.12 -3.96 2.37
C ILE A 73 2.04 -2.89 1.76
N GLN A 74 1.49 -1.73 1.45
CA GLN A 74 2.25 -0.63 0.87
C GLN A 74 3.37 -0.16 1.82
N TYR A 75 3.04 0.07 3.08
CA TYR A 75 4.01 0.47 4.11
C TYR A 75 5.13 -0.55 4.28
N SER A 76 4.79 -1.85 4.28
CA SER A 76 5.77 -2.94 4.35
C SER A 76 6.74 -2.92 3.17
N LYS A 77 6.25 -2.74 1.95
CA LYS A 77 7.09 -2.62 0.74
C LYS A 77 8.05 -1.44 0.85
N GLU A 78 7.55 -0.29 1.22
CA GLU A 78 8.34 0.93 1.39
C GLU A 78 9.36 0.81 2.53
N SER A 79 9.02 0.13 3.62
CA SER A 79 9.93 -0.12 4.73
C SER A 79 11.14 -0.95 4.28
N LEU A 80 10.92 -1.97 3.45
CA LEU A 80 12.02 -2.76 2.89
C LEU A 80 12.91 -1.93 1.97
N ILE A 81 12.32 -1.07 1.14
CA ILE A 81 13.09 -0.16 0.28
C ILE A 81 13.96 0.76 1.15
N ARG A 82 13.38 1.37 2.19
CA ARG A 82 14.14 2.24 3.11
C ARG A 82 15.30 1.49 3.80
N ALA A 83 15.07 0.23 4.19
CA ALA A 83 16.11 -0.58 4.80
C ALA A 83 17.24 -0.93 3.82
N GLN A 84 16.90 -1.25 2.56
CA GLN A 84 17.89 -1.48 1.49
C GLN A 84 18.70 -0.23 1.18
N GLU A 85 18.07 0.94 1.15
CA GLU A 85 18.73 2.23 0.96
C GLU A 85 19.71 2.53 2.12
N ALA A 86 19.30 2.24 3.35
CA ALA A 86 20.18 2.41 4.51
C ALA A 86 21.39 1.47 4.51
N MET A 87 21.28 0.29 3.90
CA MET A 87 22.43 -0.61 3.67
C MET A 87 23.43 -0.06 2.65
N ASN A 88 22.93 0.61 1.63
CA ASN A 88 23.74 1.15 0.55
C ASN A 88 24.30 2.54 0.92
N HIS A 89 25.11 2.59 1.96
CA HIS A 89 25.63 3.79 2.64
C HIS A 89 26.33 4.87 1.77
N ASN A 90 26.37 4.74 0.45
CA ASN A 90 27.14 5.63 -0.42
C ASN A 90 26.33 6.67 -1.21
N GLU A 91 25.01 6.74 -1.04
CA GLU A 91 24.23 7.71 -1.81
C GLU A 91 23.45 8.64 -0.86
N GLU A 92 23.88 9.90 -0.78
CA GLU A 92 23.09 10.94 -0.12
C GLU A 92 21.86 11.26 -0.97
N ILE A 93 20.72 10.64 -0.61
CA ILE A 93 19.43 10.92 -1.27
C ILE A 93 18.69 11.99 -0.47
N ILE A 94 18.50 13.15 -1.07
CA ILE A 94 17.65 14.20 -0.51
C ILE A 94 16.19 13.84 -0.74
N ARG A 95 15.43 13.71 0.35
CA ARG A 95 13.99 13.46 0.29
C ARG A 95 13.23 14.78 0.36
N VAL A 96 12.52 15.10 -0.70
CA VAL A 96 11.72 16.32 -0.79
C VAL A 96 10.23 15.98 -0.70
N GLY A 97 9.60 16.37 0.40
CA GLY A 97 8.15 16.23 0.56
C GLY A 97 7.40 17.33 -0.18
N ILE A 98 6.45 16.96 -1.03
CA ILE A 98 5.57 17.91 -1.73
C ILE A 98 4.12 17.66 -1.34
N SER A 99 3.35 18.74 -1.21
CA SER A 99 1.89 18.65 -1.05
C SER A 99 1.24 18.18 -2.35
N PRO A 100 0.12 17.43 -2.30
CA PRO A 100 -0.67 17.10 -3.49
C PRO A 100 -1.15 18.33 -4.27
N MET A 101 -1.20 19.48 -3.61
CA MET A 101 -1.57 20.76 -4.22
C MET A 101 -0.39 21.48 -4.89
N THR A 102 0.83 20.95 -4.73
CA THR A 102 2.04 21.51 -5.34
C THR A 102 2.32 20.76 -6.62
N SER A 103 2.34 21.45 -7.75
CA SER A 103 2.70 20.84 -9.02
C SER A 103 4.14 20.33 -8.98
N PRO A 104 4.39 19.04 -9.31
CA PRO A 104 5.75 18.50 -9.39
C PRO A 104 6.57 19.15 -10.51
N GLU A 105 5.95 19.88 -11.43
CA GLU A 105 6.59 20.56 -12.57
C GLU A 105 7.68 21.55 -12.12
N VAL A 106 7.47 22.22 -10.99
CA VAL A 106 8.47 23.11 -10.39
C VAL A 106 9.81 22.37 -10.13
N PHE A 107 9.73 21.13 -9.68
CA PHE A 107 10.93 20.31 -9.46
C PHE A 107 11.55 19.81 -10.77
N VAL A 108 10.72 19.45 -11.75
CA VAL A 108 11.17 19.05 -13.08
C VAL A 108 11.97 20.16 -13.75
N GLU A 109 11.54 21.41 -13.59
CA GLU A 109 12.25 22.58 -14.14
C GLU A 109 13.53 22.94 -13.36
N LEU A 110 13.53 22.79 -12.04
CA LEU A 110 14.67 23.11 -11.19
C LEU A 110 15.75 22.04 -11.22
N TRP A 111 15.39 20.78 -11.36
CA TRP A 111 16.30 19.67 -11.25
C TRP A 111 17.49 19.73 -12.21
N PRO A 112 17.35 20.02 -13.52
CA PRO A 112 18.48 20.13 -14.42
C PRO A 112 19.49 21.22 -14.00
N LYS A 113 19.01 22.27 -13.34
CA LYS A 113 19.85 23.37 -12.83
C LYS A 113 20.64 22.92 -11.60
N ILE A 114 19.99 22.18 -10.70
CA ILE A 114 20.64 21.62 -9.50
C ILE A 114 21.68 20.58 -9.90
N GLN A 115 21.32 19.66 -10.79
CA GLN A 115 22.19 18.58 -11.26
C GLN A 115 23.44 19.09 -11.98
N LYS A 116 23.34 20.24 -12.65
CA LYS A 116 24.49 20.90 -13.27
C LYS A 116 25.52 21.40 -12.25
N ILE A 117 25.07 21.80 -11.05
CA ILE A 117 25.94 22.30 -9.97
C ILE A 117 26.44 21.14 -9.09
N TYR A 118 25.58 20.14 -8.88
CA TYR A 118 25.83 18.98 -8.02
C TYR A 118 25.51 17.67 -8.77
N PRO A 119 26.40 17.17 -9.65
CA PRO A 119 26.15 16.01 -10.51
C PRO A 119 25.86 14.72 -9.75
N GLU A 120 26.47 14.54 -8.57
CA GLU A 120 26.35 13.34 -7.73
C GLU A 120 25.09 13.36 -6.83
N MET A 121 24.37 14.49 -6.80
CA MET A 121 23.21 14.64 -5.94
C MET A 121 22.03 13.85 -6.50
N LYS A 122 21.45 12.97 -5.67
CA LYS A 122 20.20 12.28 -5.96
C LYS A 122 19.09 12.81 -5.06
N PHE A 123 17.89 12.92 -5.60
CA PHE A 123 16.73 13.28 -4.80
C PHE A 123 15.55 12.35 -5.08
N ARG A 124 14.67 12.28 -4.10
CA ARG A 124 13.39 11.56 -4.22
C ARG A 124 12.25 12.51 -3.84
N LEU A 125 11.31 12.68 -4.76
CA LEU A 125 10.07 13.38 -4.45
C LEU A 125 9.13 12.44 -3.69
N ILE A 126 8.57 12.92 -2.58
CA ILE A 126 7.61 12.22 -1.75
C ILE A 126 6.35 13.07 -1.70
N THR A 127 5.25 12.56 -2.22
CA THR A 127 3.97 13.26 -2.12
C THR A 127 3.33 12.94 -0.79
N PHE A 128 3.09 13.96 0.03
CA PHE A 128 2.31 13.86 1.25
C PHE A 128 0.82 13.89 0.90
N ILE A 129 0.14 12.77 0.97
CA ILE A 129 -1.32 12.75 0.95
C ILE A 129 -1.77 12.74 2.42
N PRO A 130 -2.32 13.84 2.96
CA PRO A 130 -2.93 13.80 4.28
C PRO A 130 -4.16 12.90 4.17
N VAL A 131 -4.03 11.67 4.62
CA VAL A 131 -5.19 10.80 4.81
C VAL A 131 -5.90 11.31 6.08
N MET A 132 -6.83 12.24 5.90
CA MET A 132 -7.85 12.49 6.89
C MET A 132 -8.79 11.28 6.86
N LEU A 133 -8.45 10.27 7.66
CA LEU A 133 -9.40 9.22 8.00
C LEU A 133 -10.49 9.84 8.87
N TYR A 134 -11.60 10.22 8.23
CA TYR A 134 -12.86 10.46 8.92
C TYR A 134 -13.36 9.12 9.46
N HIS A 135 -12.80 8.65 10.56
CA HIS A 135 -13.42 7.64 11.40
C HIS A 135 -13.88 8.34 12.68
N ASN A 136 -15.19 8.56 12.79
CA ASN A 136 -15.89 8.98 14.00
C ASN A 136 -15.14 9.99 14.88
N MET A 137 -15.10 11.27 14.45
CA MET A 137 -14.78 12.47 15.27
C MET A 137 -13.60 12.38 16.27
N ASN A 138 -12.80 11.35 16.25
CA ASN A 138 -11.51 11.30 16.90
C ASN A 138 -10.45 11.55 15.85
N MET A 139 -9.94 12.77 15.81
CA MET A 139 -8.79 13.15 15.00
C MET A 139 -7.56 12.38 15.49
N VAL A 140 -7.32 11.22 14.90
CA VAL A 140 -5.98 10.63 14.91
C VAL A 140 -5.24 11.27 13.75
N PRO A 141 -4.09 11.93 13.97
CA PRO A 141 -3.28 12.40 12.87
C PRO A 141 -2.85 11.18 12.04
N ALA A 142 -3.44 11.06 10.86
CA ALA A 142 -3.06 10.02 9.93
C ALA A 142 -1.62 10.28 9.51
N GLU A 143 -0.73 9.38 9.88
CA GLU A 143 0.63 9.37 9.39
C GLU A 143 0.60 9.29 7.86
N LEU A 144 1.38 10.13 7.29
CA LEU A 144 1.53 10.48 5.89
C LEU A 144 1.68 9.26 4.97
N MET A 145 0.76 9.06 4.03
CA MET A 145 0.95 8.12 2.92
C MET A 145 1.98 8.68 1.95
N TYR A 146 3.06 7.94 1.76
CA TYR A 146 4.13 8.30 0.84
C TYR A 146 3.92 7.61 -0.51
N HIS A 147 3.74 8.37 -1.57
CA HIS A 147 3.99 7.90 -2.93
C HIS A 147 5.38 8.36 -3.36
N SER A 148 6.28 7.41 -3.61
CA SER A 148 7.62 7.73 -4.09
C SER A 148 7.67 7.65 -5.61
N TRP A 149 8.10 8.74 -6.26
CA TRP A 149 8.48 8.76 -7.66
C TRP A 149 10.00 8.84 -7.72
N SER A 150 10.62 7.93 -8.45
CA SER A 150 12.04 8.00 -8.75
C SER A 150 12.19 8.44 -10.21
N ILE A 151 12.87 9.55 -10.43
CA ILE A 151 13.29 9.98 -11.76
C ILE A 151 14.77 9.63 -11.83
N ALA A 152 15.11 8.67 -12.71
CA ALA A 152 16.47 8.27 -13.00
C ALA A 152 17.14 9.28 -13.95
#